data_6d8c617c65e417c7e36c6dedbbc8e70c
#
_entry.id   6d8c617c65e417c7e36c6dedbbc8e70c
#
_cell.length_a   1.000
_cell.length_b   1.000
_cell.length_c   1.000
_cell.angle_alpha   90.00
_cell.angle_beta   90.00
_cell.angle_gamma   90.00
#
_symmetry.space_group_name_H-M   'P 1'
#
loop_
_entity.id
_entity.type
_entity.pdbx_description
1 polymer ?
#
loop_
_entity_poly.entity_id
_entity_poly.type
_entity_poly.pdbx_seq_one_letter_code
_entity_poly.pdbx_strand_id
1 'polypeptide(L)'
;SFIYEQNIGCYGDLSSMKILLSLIICSQVANTCMPPYQWPETFNTQYDCMMFGYEESLNKMEEIGRQDVNKHNIYIRFTCTPEQII
;
A
#
# COMPACT_ATOMS: atom_id res chain seq x y z
N SER A 1 -13.75 -14.84 8.65
CA SER A 1 -13.32 -15.02 8.59
C SER A 1 -12.46 -15.52 8.32
N PHE A 2 -11.95 -15.46 8.31
CA PHE A 2 -11.16 -15.87 7.96
C PHE A 2 -10.47 -16.34 8.77
N ILE A 3 -10.13 -16.72 9.06
CA ILE A 3 -9.61 -17.47 9.66
C ILE A 3 -8.35 -17.38 9.95
N TYR A 4 -7.77 -16.68 9.44
CA TYR A 4 -6.49 -16.60 9.58
C TYR A 4 -6.06 -16.30 10.88
N GLU A 5 -6.85 -15.86 11.65
CA GLU A 5 -6.33 -15.49 12.86
C GLU A 5 -5.79 -16.55 13.58
N GLN A 6 -6.28 -17.70 13.47
CA GLN A 6 -5.74 -18.62 14.29
C GLN A 6 -4.40 -18.97 14.05
N ASN A 7 -4.00 -18.91 12.89
CA ASN A 7 -2.65 -19.32 12.73
C ASN A 7 -1.75 -18.31 13.13
N ILE A 8 -2.22 -17.15 13.33
CA ILE A 8 -1.34 -16.18 13.69
C ILE A 8 -0.65 -16.44 14.92
N GLY A 9 -1.26 -17.04 15.85
CA GLY A 9 -0.60 -17.22 17.09
C GLY A 9 0.68 -17.95 16.98
N CYS A 10 0.90 -18.64 15.93
CA CYS A 10 2.10 -19.37 15.80
C CYS A 10 3.28 -18.53 15.47
N TYR A 11 3.08 -17.29 15.19
CA TYR A 11 4.19 -16.52 14.74
C TYR A 11 4.59 -15.49 15.69
N GLY A 12 5.04 -15.87 16.80
CA GLY A 12 5.52 -14.90 17.74
C GLY A 12 6.60 -14.04 17.18
N ASP A 13 7.38 -14.60 16.31
CA ASP A 13 8.47 -13.82 15.78
C ASP A 13 8.04 -12.78 14.80
N LEU A 14 6.77 -12.74 14.47
CA LEU A 14 6.35 -11.70 13.56
C LEU A 14 6.58 -10.34 14.12
N SER A 15 6.78 -10.22 15.40
CA SER A 15 7.00 -8.90 15.95
C SER A 15 8.25 -8.26 15.39
N SER A 16 9.14 -9.04 14.82
CA SER A 16 10.33 -8.43 14.25
C SER A 16 10.17 -8.15 12.78
N MET A 17 9.03 -8.47 12.19
CA MET A 17 8.86 -8.21 10.78
C MET A 17 8.51 -6.76 10.54
N LYS A 18 8.96 -6.27 9.43
CA LYS A 18 8.61 -4.92 9.01
C LYS A 18 7.94 -5.02 7.66
N ILE A 19 6.85 -4.31 7.53
CA ILE A 19 6.07 -4.31 6.31
C ILE A 19 6.36 -3.02 5.56
N LEU A 20 6.70 -3.14 4.29
CA LEU A 20 7.03 -1.99 3.47
C LEU A 20 5.84 -1.60 2.62
N LEU A 21 5.57 -0.32 2.55
CA LEU A 21 4.46 0.20 1.76
C LEU A 21 5.01 0.90 0.52
N SER A 22 4.49 0.54 -0.64
CA SER A 22 4.85 1.21 -1.88
C SER A 22 3.57 1.68 -2.56
N LEU A 23 3.59 2.90 -3.06
CA LEU A 23 2.45 3.49 -3.75
C LEU A 23 2.79 3.68 -5.21
N ILE A 24 1.84 3.36 -6.07
CA ILE A 24 2.05 3.44 -7.51
C ILE A 24 0.89 4.21 -8.12
N ILE A 25 1.19 5.26 -8.84
CA ILE A 25 0.18 6.08 -9.50
C ILE A 25 0.16 5.72 -10.97
N CYS A 26 -1.01 5.38 -11.48
CA CYS A 26 -1.15 4.93 -12.84
C CYS A 26 -2.20 5.73 -13.60
N SER A 27 -2.07 5.77 -14.91
CA SER A 27 -3.04 6.42 -15.78
C SER A 27 -3.52 5.42 -16.81
N GLN A 28 -4.83 5.20 -16.88
CA GLN A 28 -5.35 4.31 -17.89
C GLN A 28 -5.30 4.94 -19.26
N VAL A 29 -5.43 6.24 -19.34
CA VAL A 29 -5.36 6.93 -20.62
C VAL A 29 -3.96 6.80 -21.21
N ALA A 30 -2.93 7.05 -20.40
CA ALA A 30 -1.57 6.91 -20.87
C ALA A 30 -1.11 5.47 -20.90
N ASN A 31 -1.86 4.58 -20.25
CA ASN A 31 -1.52 3.17 -20.18
C ASN A 31 -0.16 2.95 -19.58
N THR A 32 0.13 3.66 -18.51
CA THR A 32 1.44 3.57 -17.88
C THR A 32 1.32 3.95 -16.41
N CYS A 33 2.33 3.57 -15.66
CA CYS A 33 2.38 3.87 -14.25
C CYS A 33 3.69 4.58 -13.95
N MET A 34 3.66 5.45 -12.95
CA MET A 34 4.88 6.07 -12.48
C MET A 34 5.68 5.06 -11.66
N PRO A 35 6.97 5.30 -11.49
CA PRO A 35 7.76 4.40 -10.67
C PRO A 35 7.21 4.33 -9.25
N PRO A 36 7.27 3.17 -8.63
CA PRO A 36 6.72 3.03 -7.28
C PRO A 36 7.44 3.93 -6.30
N TYR A 37 6.67 4.52 -5.41
CA TYR A 37 7.24 5.33 -4.35
C TYR A 37 7.17 4.54 -3.07
N GLN A 38 8.31 4.24 -2.49
CA GLN A 38 8.35 3.50 -1.25
C GLN A 38 8.21 4.45 -0.08
N TRP A 39 7.23 4.18 0.78
CA TRP A 39 7.00 5.01 1.93
C TRP A 39 8.18 4.84 2.89
N PRO A 40 8.68 5.93 3.45
CA PRO A 40 9.88 5.83 4.28
C PRO A 40 9.69 5.10 5.59
N GLU A 41 8.47 5.05 6.08
CA GLU A 41 8.23 4.38 7.33
C GLU A 41 7.79 2.95 7.09
N THR A 42 8.06 2.08 8.06
CA THR A 42 7.63 0.71 7.97
C THR A 42 6.54 0.45 8.98
N PHE A 43 5.84 -0.65 8.79
CA PHE A 43 4.71 -0.98 9.65
C PHE A 43 4.95 -2.32 10.30
N ASN A 44 4.39 -2.50 11.48
CA ASN A 44 4.61 -3.73 12.23
C ASN A 44 3.64 -4.83 11.84
N THR A 45 2.50 -4.50 11.32
CA THR A 45 1.51 -5.49 10.96
C THR A 45 0.97 -5.21 9.57
N GLN A 46 0.45 -6.25 8.96
CA GLN A 46 -0.15 -6.11 7.65
C GLN A 46 -1.37 -5.21 7.72
N TYR A 47 -2.15 -5.33 8.79
CA TYR A 47 -3.34 -4.51 8.94
C TYR A 47 -2.99 -3.02 8.94
N ASP A 48 -1.98 -2.65 9.71
CA ASP A 48 -1.60 -1.24 9.79
C ASP A 48 -1.12 -0.74 8.44
N CYS A 49 -0.34 -1.55 7.72
CA CYS A 49 0.13 -1.12 6.41
C CYS A 49 -1.04 -0.95 5.44
N MET A 50 -1.98 -1.89 5.45
CA MET A 50 -3.10 -1.82 4.53
C MET A 50 -3.98 -0.62 4.82
N MET A 51 -4.26 -0.37 6.10
CA MET A 51 -5.10 0.77 6.44
C MET A 51 -4.44 2.08 6.05
N PHE A 52 -3.14 2.18 6.30
CA PHE A 52 -2.44 3.40 5.93
C PHE A 52 -2.37 3.54 4.42
N GLY A 53 -2.19 2.43 3.71
CA GLY A 53 -2.14 2.48 2.26
C GLY A 53 -3.43 2.99 1.65
N TYR A 54 -4.56 2.53 2.17
CA TYR A 54 -5.84 3.01 1.67
C TYR A 54 -6.01 4.50 1.99
N GLU A 55 -5.62 4.88 3.20
CA GLU A 55 -5.79 6.26 3.59
C GLU A 55 -4.90 7.18 2.77
N GLU A 56 -3.65 6.80 2.55
CA GLU A 56 -2.75 7.60 1.76
C GLU A 56 -3.18 7.63 0.30
N SER A 57 -3.73 6.54 -0.20
CA SER A 57 -4.24 6.53 -1.57
C SER A 57 -5.36 7.53 -1.73
N LEU A 58 -6.25 7.60 -0.73
CA LEU A 58 -7.34 8.55 -0.78
C LEU A 58 -6.79 9.97 -0.72
N ASN A 59 -5.84 10.23 0.16
CA ASN A 59 -5.25 11.56 0.26
C ASN A 59 -4.60 11.96 -1.05
N LYS A 60 -3.91 11.03 -1.69
CA LYS A 60 -3.23 11.34 -2.93
C LYS A 60 -4.24 11.63 -4.05
N MET A 61 -5.35 10.90 -4.07
CA MET A 61 -6.38 11.17 -5.06
C MET A 61 -6.95 12.56 -4.87
N GLU A 62 -7.15 12.96 -3.63
CA GLU A 62 -7.66 14.30 -3.35
C GLU A 62 -6.64 15.35 -3.72
N GLU A 63 -5.36 15.04 -3.51
CA GLU A 63 -4.32 15.99 -3.84
C GLU A 63 -4.22 16.18 -5.36
N ILE A 64 -4.32 15.10 -6.14
CA ILE A 64 -4.30 15.21 -7.58
C ILE A 64 -5.52 15.97 -8.07
N GLY A 65 -6.67 15.72 -7.47
CA GLY A 65 -7.85 16.48 -7.79
C GLY A 65 -8.76 15.82 -8.78
N ARG A 66 -10.03 16.14 -8.66
CA ARG A 66 -11.05 15.50 -9.50
C ARG A 66 -10.78 15.69 -10.98
N GLN A 67 -10.38 16.88 -11.36
CA GLN A 67 -10.24 17.18 -12.78
C GLN A 67 -9.17 16.34 -13.42
N ASP A 68 -8.00 16.27 -12.81
CA ASP A 68 -6.91 15.50 -13.38
C ASP A 68 -7.16 14.02 -13.29
N VAL A 69 -7.77 13.56 -12.19
CA VAL A 69 -8.07 12.15 -12.06
C VAL A 69 -9.00 11.73 -13.19
N ASN A 70 -10.03 12.52 -13.46
CA ASN A 70 -10.98 12.16 -14.50
C ASN A 70 -10.39 12.30 -15.90
N LYS A 71 -9.51 13.29 -16.07
CA LYS A 71 -8.96 13.51 -17.40
C LYS A 71 -8.04 12.38 -17.81
N HIS A 72 -7.25 11.86 -16.88
CA HIS A 72 -6.29 10.82 -17.22
C HIS A 72 -6.67 9.45 -16.71
N ASN A 73 -7.85 9.33 -16.10
CA ASN A 73 -8.26 8.08 -15.48
C ASN A 73 -7.18 7.55 -14.56
N ILE A 74 -6.85 8.40 -13.58
CA ILE A 74 -5.79 8.07 -12.63
C ILE A 74 -6.31 7.07 -11.62
N TYR A 75 -5.48 6.12 -11.27
CA TYR A 75 -5.79 5.22 -10.16
C TYR A 75 -4.50 4.94 -9.41
N ILE A 76 -4.64 4.57 -8.15
CA ILE A 76 -3.48 4.35 -7.31
C ILE A 76 -3.52 2.94 -6.78
N ARG A 77 -2.39 2.27 -6.88
CA ARG A 77 -2.22 0.96 -6.32
C ARG A 77 -1.20 1.05 -5.21
N PHE A 78 -1.27 0.13 -4.28
CA PHE A 78 -0.23 0.08 -3.27
C PHE A 78 -0.01 -1.37 -2.88
N THR A 79 1.18 -1.63 -2.39
CA THR A 79 1.53 -2.97 -1.96
C THR A 79 2.13 -2.92 -0.58
N CYS A 80 1.83 -3.93 0.21
CA CYS A 80 2.39 -4.09 1.53
C CYS A 80 3.15 -5.40 1.52
N THR A 81 4.47 -5.32 1.55
CA THR A 81 5.30 -6.50 1.46
C THR A 81 6.23 -6.59 2.65
N PRO A 82 6.43 -7.77 3.17
CA PRO A 82 7.34 -7.90 4.31
C PRO A 82 8.77 -7.72 3.85
N GLU A 83 9.54 -7.06 4.70
CA GLU A 83 10.95 -6.89 4.43
C GLU A 83 11.66 -8.19 4.65
N GLN A 84 12.45 -8.61 3.70
CA GLN A 84 13.15 -9.85 3.83
C GLN A 84 14.51 -9.59 4.39
N ILE A 85 14.84 -10.25 5.46
CA ILE A 85 16.14 -10.11 6.04
C ILE A 85 16.80 -11.46 5.97
N ILE A 86 17.86 -11.58 5.28
CA ILE A 86 18.52 -12.84 5.08
C ILE A 86 19.68 -13.00 6.05
#